data_1026fe76c0179f4c3820e8f1a1443aa8
#
_entry.id   1026fe76c0179f4c3820e8f1a1443aa8
#
_cell.length_a   1.000
_cell.length_b   1.000
_cell.length_c   1.000
_cell.angle_alpha   90.00
_cell.angle_beta   90.00
_cell.angle_gamma   90.00
#
_symmetry.space_group_name_H-M   'P 1'
#
loop_
_entity.id
_entity.type
_entity.pdbx_description
1 polymer ?
#
loop_
_entity_poly.entity_id
_entity_poly.type
_entity_poly.pdbx_seq_one_letter_code
_entity_poly.pdbx_strand_id
1 'polypeptide(L)'
;MKKLLPCILTICLVSFLSVTSQIENTSAKGKLFIIGGGDRSAELMKKMVATAAPGAKDYVVVLPMSGENPDTSFYYFKQDLQPVCNNAIVNFNFTKEKVNNKNWLDSLANAKLIFITGGDQKRFMNIVLHTPVYDAIHKAYANGATIAGTSAGAAVMSEQMITGKQLTDTIYSSTFKKIHHNNIEIKEGLGLLTNTIIDQHFIVRSRYNRLLSAIAKFPTYACIGIDEATAIIVEGNKITVTGESQVLLMQKPVDLKITVENLIKMKSIQFSMFTSGDIFYINQAH
;
A
#
# COMPACT_ATOMS: atom_id res chain seq x y z
N MET A 1 -89.76 -8.61 6.54
CA MET A 1 -88.60 -8.80 7.42
C MET A 1 -87.50 -9.45 6.59
N LYS A 2 -86.57 -8.65 6.02
CA LYS A 2 -85.43 -9.14 5.24
C LYS A 2 -84.22 -9.06 6.15
N LYS A 3 -83.59 -10.21 6.41
CA LYS A 3 -82.31 -10.32 7.20
C LYS A 3 -81.11 -10.00 6.25
N LEU A 4 -80.40 -8.95 6.57
CA LEU A 4 -79.12 -8.68 5.97
C LEU A 4 -78.01 -9.56 6.63
N LEU A 5 -77.24 -10.25 5.78
CA LEU A 5 -76.02 -11.04 6.19
C LEU A 5 -74.79 -10.13 6.03
N PRO A 6 -73.91 -9.97 7.00
CA PRO A 6 -72.73 -9.19 6.82
C PRO A 6 -71.64 -10.02 6.12
N CYS A 7 -71.12 -9.45 5.05
CA CYS A 7 -69.97 -9.97 4.29
C CYS A 7 -68.68 -9.63 5.07
N ILE A 8 -68.00 -10.62 5.63
CA ILE A 8 -66.70 -10.45 6.27
C ILE A 8 -65.62 -10.49 5.18
N LEU A 9 -65.01 -9.34 4.95
CA LEU A 9 -63.89 -9.15 4.03
C LEU A 9 -62.60 -9.52 4.77
N THR A 10 -62.04 -10.70 4.47
CA THR A 10 -60.74 -11.14 5.02
C THR A 10 -59.61 -10.49 4.24
N ILE A 11 -58.98 -9.48 4.81
CA ILE A 11 -57.79 -8.85 4.23
C ILE A 11 -56.57 -9.75 4.57
N CYS A 12 -56.05 -10.47 3.56
CA CYS A 12 -54.76 -11.15 3.63
C CYS A 12 -53.62 -10.12 3.57
N LEU A 13 -53.00 -9.86 4.70
CA LEU A 13 -51.77 -9.06 4.80
C LEU A 13 -50.60 -9.92 4.33
N VAL A 14 -50.15 -9.75 3.07
CA VAL A 14 -48.94 -10.35 2.56
C VAL A 14 -47.78 -9.49 3.03
N SER A 15 -47.09 -9.94 4.10
CA SER A 15 -45.82 -9.34 4.56
C SER A 15 -44.72 -9.68 3.57
N PHE A 16 -44.31 -8.71 2.77
CA PHE A 16 -43.03 -8.77 2.01
C PHE A 16 -41.88 -8.71 2.99
N LEU A 17 -41.29 -9.84 3.29
CA LEU A 17 -39.99 -9.92 3.90
C LEU A 17 -38.94 -9.48 2.86
N SER A 18 -38.52 -8.22 2.93
CA SER A 18 -37.35 -7.73 2.20
C SER A 18 -36.12 -8.41 2.79
N VAL A 19 -35.61 -9.44 2.13
CA VAL A 19 -34.28 -9.99 2.39
C VAL A 19 -33.29 -8.96 1.84
N THR A 20 -32.88 -8.03 2.68
CA THR A 20 -31.67 -7.26 2.43
C THR A 20 -30.50 -8.22 2.57
N SER A 21 -29.97 -8.71 1.45
CA SER A 21 -28.65 -9.32 1.42
C SER A 21 -27.67 -8.24 1.89
N GLN A 22 -27.22 -8.32 3.13
CA GLN A 22 -26.02 -7.62 3.54
C GLN A 22 -24.89 -8.21 2.70
N ILE A 23 -24.41 -7.43 1.74
CA ILE A 23 -23.11 -7.66 1.14
C ILE A 23 -22.15 -7.50 2.32
N GLU A 24 -21.69 -8.61 2.89
CA GLU A 24 -20.54 -8.59 3.80
C GLU A 24 -19.40 -8.01 2.99
N ASN A 25 -19.13 -6.76 3.26
CA ASN A 25 -17.96 -6.06 2.78
C ASN A 25 -16.77 -6.77 3.45
N THR A 26 -16.21 -7.80 2.80
CA THR A 26 -15.00 -8.49 3.24
C THR A 26 -13.83 -7.53 3.07
N SER A 27 -13.73 -6.56 4.00
CA SER A 27 -12.51 -5.77 4.12
C SER A 27 -11.35 -6.77 4.23
N ALA A 28 -10.30 -6.57 3.45
CA ALA A 28 -9.12 -7.43 3.48
C ALA A 28 -8.68 -7.60 4.93
N LYS A 29 -8.57 -8.86 5.39
CA LYS A 29 -8.18 -9.17 6.78
C LYS A 29 -6.70 -8.90 7.05
N GLY A 30 -5.91 -8.67 5.98
CA GLY A 30 -4.48 -8.41 6.04
C GLY A 30 -4.16 -6.98 6.48
N LYS A 31 -2.87 -6.76 6.76
CA LYS A 31 -2.31 -5.45 7.12
C LYS A 31 -1.17 -5.10 6.17
N LEU A 32 -0.88 -3.80 6.06
CA LEU A 32 0.32 -3.35 5.38
C LEU A 32 1.28 -2.74 6.40
N PHE A 33 2.57 -2.99 6.24
CA PHE A 33 3.64 -2.36 7.01
C PHE A 33 4.62 -1.69 6.04
N ILE A 34 4.48 -0.39 5.83
CA ILE A 34 5.10 0.33 4.73
C ILE A 34 6.21 1.23 5.27
N ILE A 35 7.47 0.88 4.98
CA ILE A 35 8.67 1.56 5.48
C ILE A 35 9.18 2.54 4.42
N GLY A 36 9.42 3.79 4.78
CA GLY A 36 9.90 4.83 3.87
C GLY A 36 11.32 4.61 3.34
N GLY A 37 12.07 3.68 3.90
CA GLY A 37 13.45 3.37 3.51
C GLY A 37 14.44 3.63 4.64
N GLY A 38 15.74 3.73 4.30
CA GLY A 38 16.80 3.92 5.28
C GLY A 38 17.04 2.68 6.14
N ASP A 39 17.70 2.91 7.29
CA ASP A 39 18.00 1.86 8.25
C ASP A 39 16.73 1.39 8.97
N ARG A 40 16.74 0.14 9.37
CA ARG A 40 15.64 -0.50 10.10
C ARG A 40 16.11 -0.86 11.49
N SER A 41 15.79 -0.01 12.46
CA SER A 41 16.13 -0.28 13.86
C SER A 41 15.46 -1.57 14.36
N ALA A 42 16.05 -2.19 15.38
CA ALA A 42 15.47 -3.39 16.00
C ALA A 42 14.04 -3.14 16.51
N GLU A 43 13.73 -1.93 16.97
CA GLU A 43 12.41 -1.56 17.44
C GLU A 43 11.39 -1.52 16.26
N LEU A 44 11.78 -0.98 15.11
CA LEU A 44 10.94 -0.97 13.91
C LEU A 44 10.67 -2.40 13.42
N MET A 45 11.70 -3.26 13.43
CA MET A 45 11.57 -4.67 13.06
C MET A 45 10.71 -5.46 14.05
N LYS A 46 10.86 -5.27 15.36
CA LYS A 46 9.95 -5.83 16.39
C LYS A 46 8.51 -5.39 16.15
N LYS A 47 8.28 -4.12 15.83
CA LYS A 47 6.94 -3.60 15.55
C LYS A 47 6.32 -4.25 14.30
N MET A 48 7.12 -4.50 13.26
CA MET A 48 6.67 -5.23 12.05
C MET A 48 6.27 -6.67 12.40
N VAL A 49 7.10 -7.39 13.16
CA VAL A 49 6.79 -8.77 13.60
C VAL A 49 5.54 -8.79 14.47
N ALA A 50 5.41 -7.87 15.43
CA ALA A 50 4.21 -7.74 16.26
C ALA A 50 2.95 -7.43 15.45
N THR A 51 3.07 -6.64 14.38
CA THR A 51 1.95 -6.33 13.46
C THR A 51 1.50 -7.59 12.71
N ALA A 52 2.43 -8.40 12.23
CA ALA A 52 2.14 -9.65 11.55
C ALA A 52 1.65 -10.74 12.52
N ALA A 53 2.10 -10.70 13.78
CA ALA A 53 1.78 -11.64 14.86
C ALA A 53 1.87 -13.12 14.40
N PRO A 54 3.04 -13.58 13.88
CA PRO A 54 3.16 -14.94 13.38
C PRO A 54 3.10 -15.95 14.53
N GLY A 55 2.32 -17.01 14.35
CA GLY A 55 2.30 -18.17 15.25
C GLY A 55 3.55 -19.04 15.06
N ALA A 56 3.77 -20.01 15.95
CA ALA A 56 5.00 -20.83 15.96
C ALA A 56 5.24 -21.65 14.68
N LYS A 57 4.19 -21.94 13.92
CA LYS A 57 4.28 -22.69 12.64
C LYS A 57 4.30 -21.80 11.39
N ASP A 58 4.08 -20.50 11.58
CA ASP A 58 4.08 -19.55 10.48
C ASP A 58 5.51 -19.26 10.00
N TYR A 59 5.62 -18.65 8.83
CA TYR A 59 6.91 -18.28 8.24
C TYR A 59 6.83 -16.92 7.54
N VAL A 60 7.99 -16.38 7.30
CA VAL A 60 8.21 -15.10 6.60
C VAL A 60 8.73 -15.40 5.19
N VAL A 61 8.08 -14.83 4.18
CA VAL A 61 8.57 -14.85 2.81
C VAL A 61 9.19 -13.50 2.46
N VAL A 62 10.40 -13.55 1.90
CA VAL A 62 11.07 -12.36 1.37
C VAL A 62 11.04 -12.40 -0.15
N LEU A 63 10.60 -11.30 -0.75
CA LEU A 63 10.56 -11.07 -2.20
C LEU A 63 11.64 -10.03 -2.56
N PRO A 64 12.85 -10.47 -2.96
CA PRO A 64 13.99 -9.58 -3.13
C PRO A 64 14.13 -9.00 -4.55
N MET A 65 13.14 -9.20 -5.43
CA MET A 65 13.23 -8.90 -6.86
C MET A 65 13.39 -7.41 -7.20
N SER A 66 13.17 -6.50 -6.24
CA SER A 66 13.49 -5.08 -6.41
C SER A 66 14.99 -4.84 -6.45
N GLY A 67 15.75 -5.63 -5.71
CA GLY A 67 17.21 -5.49 -5.56
C GLY A 67 17.96 -5.75 -6.87
N GLU A 68 19.05 -5.04 -7.08
CA GLU A 68 19.99 -5.34 -8.17
C GLU A 68 20.67 -6.70 -7.95
N ASN A 69 20.99 -7.00 -6.70
CA ASN A 69 21.46 -8.30 -6.24
C ASN A 69 20.43 -8.85 -5.23
N PRO A 70 19.51 -9.73 -5.65
CA PRO A 70 18.45 -10.26 -4.79
C PRO A 70 18.98 -11.04 -3.57
N ASP A 71 20.06 -11.81 -3.72
CA ASP A 71 20.62 -12.60 -2.62
C ASP A 71 21.21 -11.70 -1.54
N THR A 72 21.89 -10.64 -1.93
CA THR A 72 22.40 -9.61 -1.01
C THR A 72 21.25 -8.89 -0.31
N SER A 73 20.18 -8.55 -1.02
CA SER A 73 18.99 -7.91 -0.44
C SER A 73 18.31 -8.82 0.58
N PHE A 74 18.20 -10.11 0.28
CA PHE A 74 17.69 -11.11 1.21
C PHE A 74 18.59 -11.25 2.45
N TYR A 75 19.91 -11.34 2.24
CA TYR A 75 20.88 -11.51 3.31
C TYR A 75 20.77 -10.38 4.35
N TYR A 76 20.82 -9.12 3.93
CA TYR A 76 20.71 -7.98 4.85
C TYR A 76 19.37 -7.94 5.56
N PHE A 77 18.27 -8.16 4.85
CA PHE A 77 16.96 -8.21 5.51
C PHE A 77 16.89 -9.32 6.57
N LYS A 78 17.42 -10.50 6.26
CA LYS A 78 17.47 -11.62 7.20
C LYS A 78 18.27 -11.28 8.45
N GLN A 79 19.41 -10.57 8.30
CA GLN A 79 20.22 -10.10 9.43
C GLN A 79 19.42 -9.16 10.35
N ASP A 80 18.62 -8.25 9.77
CA ASP A 80 17.79 -7.33 10.56
C ASP A 80 16.63 -8.05 11.26
N LEU A 81 16.04 -9.06 10.62
CA LEU A 81 14.84 -9.74 11.14
C LEU A 81 15.15 -10.85 12.15
N GLN A 82 16.20 -11.63 11.92
CA GLN A 82 16.51 -12.84 12.70
C GLN A 82 16.66 -12.59 14.20
N PRO A 83 17.21 -11.45 14.69
CA PRO A 83 17.30 -11.17 16.13
C PRO A 83 15.94 -10.96 16.82
N VAL A 84 14.89 -10.69 16.06
CA VAL A 84 13.56 -10.33 16.60
C VAL A 84 12.44 -11.26 16.14
N CYS A 85 12.76 -12.28 15.31
CA CYS A 85 11.78 -13.23 14.75
C CYS A 85 12.36 -14.64 14.71
N ASN A 86 11.74 -15.59 15.42
CA ASN A 86 12.16 -16.98 15.48
C ASN A 86 11.57 -17.85 14.35
N ASN A 87 10.67 -17.30 13.54
CA ASN A 87 10.01 -18.01 12.47
C ASN A 87 10.98 -18.25 11.29
N ALA A 88 10.72 -19.29 10.50
CA ALA A 88 11.47 -19.54 9.28
C ALA A 88 11.39 -18.35 8.32
N ILE A 89 12.53 -17.94 7.77
CA ILE A 89 12.66 -16.84 6.81
C ILE A 89 13.11 -17.43 5.48
N VAL A 90 12.24 -17.38 4.46
CA VAL A 90 12.48 -17.99 3.16
C VAL A 90 12.63 -16.95 2.06
N ASN A 91 13.51 -17.21 1.11
CA ASN A 91 13.80 -16.36 -0.03
C ASN A 91 13.05 -16.87 -1.27
N PHE A 92 12.11 -16.10 -1.82
CA PHE A 92 11.46 -16.40 -3.09
C PHE A 92 11.85 -15.36 -4.14
N ASN A 93 13.00 -15.57 -4.74
CA ASN A 93 13.48 -14.76 -5.87
C ASN A 93 12.83 -15.25 -7.16
N PHE A 94 11.61 -14.80 -7.44
CA PHE A 94 10.93 -15.10 -8.70
C PHE A 94 11.64 -14.41 -9.86
N THR A 95 11.71 -15.16 -10.97
CA THR A 95 12.12 -14.64 -12.29
C THR A 95 10.99 -14.90 -13.28
N LYS A 96 11.05 -14.37 -14.49
CA LYS A 96 10.02 -14.62 -15.51
C LYS A 96 9.80 -16.11 -15.79
N GLU A 97 10.84 -16.91 -15.64
CA GLU A 97 10.79 -18.36 -15.80
C GLU A 97 10.18 -19.09 -14.59
N LYS A 98 10.25 -18.46 -13.42
CA LYS A 98 9.81 -19.05 -12.15
C LYS A 98 8.45 -18.55 -11.65
N VAL A 99 7.82 -17.58 -12.33
CA VAL A 99 6.51 -17.02 -11.90
C VAL A 99 5.38 -18.05 -11.79
N ASN A 100 5.54 -19.22 -12.45
CA ASN A 100 4.60 -20.33 -12.43
C ASN A 100 5.04 -21.47 -11.47
N ASN A 101 6.04 -21.26 -10.60
CA ASN A 101 6.46 -22.29 -9.65
C ASN A 101 5.38 -22.52 -8.59
N LYS A 102 4.62 -23.60 -8.77
CA LYS A 102 3.45 -23.89 -7.96
C LYS A 102 3.75 -23.98 -6.46
N ASN A 103 4.85 -24.64 -6.08
CA ASN A 103 5.23 -24.79 -4.66
C ASN A 103 5.53 -23.43 -4.02
N TRP A 104 6.21 -22.53 -4.75
CA TRP A 104 6.49 -21.19 -4.26
C TRP A 104 5.22 -20.34 -4.20
N LEU A 105 4.33 -20.44 -5.17
CA LEU A 105 3.05 -19.72 -5.19
C LEU A 105 2.15 -20.17 -4.04
N ASP A 106 2.03 -21.47 -3.82
CA ASP A 106 1.25 -22.01 -2.70
C ASP A 106 1.84 -21.57 -1.35
N SER A 107 3.16 -21.60 -1.20
CA SER A 107 3.83 -21.10 0.01
C SER A 107 3.67 -19.58 0.17
N LEU A 108 3.77 -18.81 -0.91
CA LEU A 108 3.59 -17.35 -0.86
C LEU A 108 2.16 -16.98 -0.42
N ALA A 109 1.15 -17.66 -0.97
CA ALA A 109 -0.26 -17.42 -0.65
C ALA A 109 -0.64 -17.77 0.81
N ASN A 110 0.17 -18.60 1.49
CA ASN A 110 -0.04 -19.03 2.87
C ASN A 110 0.97 -18.40 3.87
N ALA A 111 1.83 -17.51 3.42
CA ALA A 111 2.78 -16.81 4.29
C ALA A 111 2.06 -15.87 5.26
N LYS A 112 2.56 -15.75 6.48
CA LYS A 112 2.00 -14.83 7.49
C LYS A 112 2.56 -13.42 7.39
N LEU A 113 3.81 -13.30 6.96
CA LEU A 113 4.48 -12.05 6.66
C LEU A 113 5.18 -12.18 5.30
N ILE A 114 4.89 -11.26 4.40
CA ILE A 114 5.60 -11.12 3.12
C ILE A 114 6.35 -9.80 3.14
N PHE A 115 7.66 -9.84 2.91
CA PHE A 115 8.49 -8.64 2.87
C PHE A 115 9.04 -8.39 1.47
N ILE A 116 8.77 -7.20 0.92
CA ILE A 116 9.28 -6.73 -0.37
C ILE A 116 10.46 -5.79 -0.11
N THR A 117 11.65 -6.16 -0.65
CA THR A 117 12.88 -5.39 -0.41
C THR A 117 12.90 -4.06 -1.16
N GLY A 118 13.84 -3.20 -0.78
CA GLY A 118 14.17 -1.98 -1.53
C GLY A 118 14.93 -2.27 -2.83
N GLY A 119 15.09 -1.23 -3.66
CA GLY A 119 15.77 -1.28 -4.95
C GLY A 119 15.00 -0.53 -6.02
N ASP A 120 14.65 -1.18 -7.13
CA ASP A 120 13.86 -0.61 -8.23
C ASP A 120 12.46 -1.23 -8.27
N GLN A 121 11.45 -0.42 -7.98
CA GLN A 121 10.05 -0.81 -8.01
C GLN A 121 9.56 -1.25 -9.39
N LYS A 122 10.14 -0.73 -10.47
CA LYS A 122 9.79 -1.17 -11.83
C LYS A 122 10.32 -2.57 -12.10
N ARG A 123 11.54 -2.90 -11.60
CA ARG A 123 12.11 -4.25 -11.70
C ARG A 123 11.19 -5.26 -11.01
N PHE A 124 10.72 -4.95 -9.82
CA PHE A 124 9.77 -5.81 -9.09
C PHE A 124 8.47 -6.00 -9.89
N MET A 125 7.81 -4.91 -10.29
CA MET A 125 6.54 -4.98 -11.00
C MET A 125 6.65 -5.64 -12.39
N ASN A 126 7.78 -5.50 -13.09
CA ASN A 126 8.02 -6.19 -14.37
C ASN A 126 8.05 -7.73 -14.25
N ILE A 127 8.29 -8.27 -13.05
CA ILE A 127 8.25 -9.71 -12.76
C ILE A 127 6.87 -10.11 -12.25
N VAL A 128 6.25 -9.26 -11.43
CA VAL A 128 5.08 -9.63 -10.63
C VAL A 128 3.75 -9.27 -11.31
N LEU A 129 3.68 -8.11 -11.96
CA LEU A 129 2.42 -7.59 -12.49
C LEU A 129 1.79 -8.55 -13.52
N HIS A 130 0.50 -8.83 -13.36
CA HIS A 130 -0.29 -9.74 -14.20
C HIS A 130 0.28 -11.18 -14.27
N THR A 131 0.91 -11.65 -13.19
CA THR A 131 1.42 -13.02 -13.08
C THR A 131 0.80 -13.72 -11.87
N PRO A 132 0.88 -15.07 -11.77
CA PRO A 132 0.40 -15.79 -10.58
C PRO A 132 1.05 -15.34 -9.25
N VAL A 133 2.21 -14.70 -9.29
CA VAL A 133 2.86 -14.11 -8.10
C VAL A 133 2.03 -12.94 -7.56
N TYR A 134 1.49 -12.10 -8.46
CA TYR A 134 0.57 -11.02 -8.07
C TYR A 134 -0.66 -11.58 -7.35
N ASP A 135 -1.30 -12.59 -7.94
CA ASP A 135 -2.48 -13.23 -7.35
C ASP A 135 -2.19 -13.89 -6.00
N ALA A 136 -1.00 -14.52 -5.85
CA ALA A 136 -0.58 -15.13 -4.60
C ALA A 136 -0.35 -14.10 -3.47
N ILE A 137 0.21 -12.92 -3.78
CA ILE A 137 0.36 -11.81 -2.82
C ILE A 137 -1.02 -11.32 -2.36
N HIS A 138 -1.95 -11.09 -3.30
CA HIS A 138 -3.31 -10.66 -2.99
C HIS A 138 -4.07 -11.72 -2.18
N LYS A 139 -3.92 -12.99 -2.50
CA LYS A 139 -4.51 -14.10 -1.74
C LYS A 139 -3.98 -14.14 -0.31
N ALA A 140 -2.67 -14.00 -0.11
CA ALA A 140 -2.08 -13.94 1.23
C ALA A 140 -2.66 -12.76 2.03
N TYR A 141 -2.75 -11.58 1.41
CA TYR A 141 -3.34 -10.38 2.04
C TYR A 141 -4.80 -10.61 2.43
N ALA A 142 -5.63 -11.12 1.53
CA ALA A 142 -7.03 -11.46 1.82
C ALA A 142 -7.18 -12.50 2.94
N ASN A 143 -6.21 -13.42 3.07
CA ASN A 143 -6.16 -14.44 4.13
C ASN A 143 -5.62 -13.91 5.48
N GLY A 144 -5.28 -12.62 5.59
CA GLY A 144 -4.86 -12.00 6.84
C GLY A 144 -3.35 -11.92 7.03
N ALA A 145 -2.55 -12.10 5.97
CA ALA A 145 -1.12 -11.83 6.01
C ALA A 145 -0.82 -10.34 6.16
N THR A 146 0.33 -10.03 6.75
CA THR A 146 0.92 -8.70 6.67
C THR A 146 1.83 -8.64 5.45
N ILE A 147 1.57 -7.68 4.55
CA ILE A 147 2.48 -7.35 3.46
C ILE A 147 3.32 -6.17 3.90
N ALA A 148 4.62 -6.38 4.02
CA ALA A 148 5.57 -5.35 4.41
C ALA A 148 6.50 -5.01 3.24
N GLY A 149 7.01 -3.79 3.22
CA GLY A 149 7.96 -3.38 2.19
C GLY A 149 8.70 -2.11 2.55
N THR A 150 9.91 -1.97 2.02
CA THR A 150 10.76 -0.79 2.25
C THR A 150 11.15 -0.11 0.94
N SER A 151 11.19 1.21 0.90
CA SER A 151 11.63 1.98 -0.26
C SER A 151 10.87 1.58 -1.54
N ALA A 152 11.49 0.88 -2.49
CA ALA A 152 10.80 0.33 -3.66
C ALA A 152 9.62 -0.58 -3.27
N GLY A 153 9.80 -1.44 -2.22
CA GLY A 153 8.74 -2.27 -1.66
C GLY A 153 7.59 -1.48 -1.03
N ALA A 154 7.83 -0.27 -0.55
CA ALA A 154 6.79 0.66 -0.11
C ALA A 154 6.02 1.24 -1.30
N ALA A 155 6.73 1.69 -2.34
CA ALA A 155 6.13 2.31 -3.52
C ALA A 155 5.17 1.37 -4.26
N VAL A 156 5.50 0.07 -4.37
CA VAL A 156 4.67 -0.91 -5.08
C VAL A 156 3.33 -1.21 -4.41
N MET A 157 3.13 -0.82 -3.13
CA MET A 157 1.87 -1.07 -2.42
C MET A 157 0.69 -0.30 -3.04
N SER A 158 0.95 0.88 -3.61
CA SER A 158 -0.08 1.72 -4.24
C SER A 158 -0.59 1.10 -5.54
N GLU A 159 -1.84 1.39 -5.86
CA GLU A 159 -2.39 1.16 -7.21
C GLU A 159 -1.67 2.03 -8.24
N GLN A 160 -1.56 3.32 -7.96
CA GLN A 160 -0.83 4.30 -8.76
C GLN A 160 0.57 4.50 -8.17
N MET A 161 1.57 3.85 -8.72
CA MET A 161 2.93 3.79 -8.19
C MET A 161 3.84 4.86 -8.83
N ILE A 162 4.48 5.69 -8.02
CA ILE A 162 5.56 6.58 -8.47
C ILE A 162 6.78 5.71 -8.81
N THR A 163 7.25 5.78 -10.07
CA THR A 163 8.41 4.97 -10.51
C THR A 163 9.76 5.58 -10.13
N GLY A 164 9.78 6.85 -9.78
CA GLY A 164 11.00 7.62 -9.51
C GLY A 164 11.59 8.30 -10.75
N LYS A 165 11.12 7.99 -11.96
CA LYS A 165 11.57 8.65 -13.18
C LYS A 165 10.93 10.02 -13.34
N GLN A 166 11.76 11.05 -13.59
CA GLN A 166 11.33 12.37 -14.01
C GLN A 166 11.18 12.41 -15.56
N LEU A 167 10.12 13.04 -16.03
CA LEU A 167 9.76 13.03 -17.45
C LEU A 167 10.23 14.30 -18.20
N THR A 168 10.27 15.44 -17.51
CA THR A 168 10.69 16.73 -18.07
C THR A 168 12.08 17.12 -17.62
N ASP A 169 12.41 16.93 -16.35
CA ASP A 169 13.75 17.17 -15.80
C ASP A 169 14.51 15.84 -15.76
N THR A 170 15.16 15.47 -16.85
CA THR A 170 15.82 14.15 -17.02
C THR A 170 17.05 13.96 -16.12
N ILE A 171 17.65 15.05 -15.63
CA ILE A 171 18.72 15.01 -14.65
C ILE A 171 18.06 15.04 -13.26
N TYR A 172 18.34 14.00 -12.45
CA TYR A 172 17.80 13.93 -11.10
C TYR A 172 18.20 15.17 -10.28
N SER A 173 17.18 15.78 -9.66
CA SER A 173 17.35 16.83 -8.65
C SER A 173 16.34 16.57 -7.53
N SER A 174 16.76 16.75 -6.29
CA SER A 174 15.87 16.67 -5.11
C SER A 174 14.80 17.75 -5.13
N THR A 175 15.07 18.86 -5.81
CA THR A 175 14.12 19.96 -5.99
C THR A 175 13.96 20.29 -7.47
N PHE A 176 12.71 20.49 -7.93
CA PHE A 176 12.41 20.92 -9.29
C PHE A 176 12.55 22.43 -9.39
N LYS A 177 13.01 22.94 -10.53
CA LYS A 177 13.00 24.39 -10.82
C LYS A 177 11.57 24.93 -10.92
N LYS A 178 10.65 24.12 -11.41
CA LYS A 178 9.21 24.40 -11.54
C LYS A 178 8.44 23.15 -11.19
N ILE A 179 7.23 23.31 -10.63
CA ILE A 179 6.38 22.17 -10.29
C ILE A 179 5.40 21.93 -11.43
N HIS A 180 5.73 20.93 -12.25
CA HIS A 180 4.94 20.51 -13.38
C HIS A 180 4.06 19.30 -13.03
N HIS A 181 2.82 19.31 -13.48
CA HIS A 181 1.88 18.22 -13.31
C HIS A 181 2.31 16.91 -14.00
N ASN A 182 3.08 17.00 -15.07
CA ASN A 182 3.50 15.88 -15.92
C ASN A 182 4.97 15.47 -15.73
N ASN A 183 5.65 15.94 -14.67
CA ASN A 183 7.09 15.65 -14.48
C ASN A 183 7.38 14.28 -13.86
N ILE A 184 6.39 13.57 -13.34
CA ILE A 184 6.60 12.26 -12.73
C ILE A 184 5.97 11.13 -13.54
N GLU A 185 6.69 10.01 -13.65
CA GLU A 185 6.15 8.79 -14.22
C GLU A 185 5.38 8.01 -13.15
N ILE A 186 4.11 7.70 -13.46
CA ILE A 186 3.25 6.83 -12.65
C ILE A 186 2.99 5.57 -13.47
N LYS A 187 3.05 4.42 -12.80
CA LYS A 187 2.71 3.10 -13.36
C LYS A 187 1.85 2.33 -12.36
N GLU A 188 1.25 1.26 -12.83
CA GLU A 188 0.49 0.33 -12.01
C GLU A 188 1.41 -0.35 -10.99
N GLY A 189 0.96 -0.38 -9.72
CA GLY A 189 1.58 -1.11 -8.63
C GLY A 189 0.76 -2.34 -8.22
N LEU A 190 0.92 -2.80 -6.98
CA LEU A 190 0.20 -3.96 -6.47
C LEU A 190 -1.30 -3.67 -6.20
N GLY A 191 -1.70 -2.40 -6.05
CA GLY A 191 -3.09 -2.06 -5.73
C GLY A 191 -3.57 -2.53 -4.36
N LEU A 192 -2.67 -2.80 -3.43
CA LEU A 192 -3.01 -3.11 -2.03
C LEU A 192 -3.51 -1.87 -1.29
N LEU A 193 -3.13 -0.69 -1.77
CA LEU A 193 -3.66 0.61 -1.40
C LEU A 193 -4.34 1.25 -2.61
N THR A 194 -5.65 1.41 -2.54
CA THR A 194 -6.46 2.14 -3.51
C THR A 194 -6.58 3.60 -3.10
N ASN A 195 -6.77 4.51 -4.07
CA ASN A 195 -6.91 5.95 -3.83
C ASN A 195 -5.78 6.57 -2.97
N THR A 196 -4.62 5.92 -2.94
CA THR A 196 -3.48 6.35 -2.12
C THR A 196 -2.18 6.16 -2.89
N ILE A 197 -1.34 7.19 -2.90
CA ILE A 197 0.00 7.17 -3.50
C ILE A 197 1.02 7.27 -2.39
N ILE A 198 1.95 6.31 -2.35
CA ILE A 198 3.07 6.30 -1.41
C ILE A 198 4.32 6.86 -2.08
N ASP A 199 4.98 7.79 -1.39
CA ASP A 199 6.33 8.21 -1.66
C ASP A 199 7.23 7.92 -0.46
N GLN A 200 8.49 7.61 -0.69
CA GLN A 200 9.44 7.10 0.30
C GLN A 200 10.74 7.91 0.31
N HIS A 201 11.61 7.76 1.34
CA HIS A 201 12.78 8.62 1.60
C HIS A 201 12.41 10.11 1.51
N PHE A 202 11.29 10.47 2.11
CA PHE A 202 10.55 11.64 1.69
C PHE A 202 11.24 12.95 2.10
N ILE A 203 11.54 13.12 3.39
CA ILE A 203 12.17 14.33 3.92
C ILE A 203 13.66 14.34 3.54
N VAL A 204 14.37 13.25 3.80
CA VAL A 204 15.80 13.11 3.51
C VAL A 204 16.14 13.45 2.06
N ARG A 205 15.26 13.12 1.11
CA ARG A 205 15.46 13.43 -0.32
C ARG A 205 14.62 14.59 -0.81
N SER A 206 13.99 15.36 0.08
CA SER A 206 13.18 16.56 -0.25
C SER A 206 12.14 16.34 -1.36
N ARG A 207 11.35 15.25 -1.25
CA ARG A 207 10.47 14.77 -2.34
C ARG A 207 9.12 15.49 -2.44
N TYR A 208 8.98 16.66 -1.82
CA TYR A 208 7.75 17.46 -1.81
C TYR A 208 7.25 17.79 -3.23
N ASN A 209 8.15 18.15 -4.13
CA ASN A 209 7.79 18.55 -5.50
C ASN A 209 7.10 17.43 -6.26
N ARG A 210 7.61 16.18 -6.15
CA ARG A 210 7.02 15.07 -6.88
C ARG A 210 5.70 14.61 -6.27
N LEU A 211 5.52 14.74 -4.95
CA LEU A 211 4.25 14.45 -4.31
C LEU A 211 3.19 15.49 -4.71
N LEU A 212 3.57 16.78 -4.88
CA LEU A 212 2.70 17.82 -5.45
C LEU A 212 2.33 17.50 -6.91
N SER A 213 3.25 16.96 -7.71
CA SER A 213 2.94 16.50 -9.06
C SER A 213 1.98 15.30 -9.05
N ALA A 214 2.14 14.38 -8.08
CA ALA A 214 1.26 13.23 -7.93
C ALA A 214 -0.18 13.65 -7.60
N ILE A 215 -0.37 14.54 -6.61
CA ILE A 215 -1.72 14.99 -6.24
C ILE A 215 -2.37 15.84 -7.33
N ALA A 216 -1.59 16.57 -8.12
CA ALA A 216 -2.13 17.30 -9.26
C ALA A 216 -2.63 16.36 -10.36
N LYS A 217 -2.03 15.18 -10.50
CA LYS A 217 -2.45 14.15 -11.45
C LYS A 217 -3.61 13.30 -10.92
N PHE A 218 -3.68 13.09 -9.60
CA PHE A 218 -4.71 12.31 -8.91
C PHE A 218 -5.32 13.11 -7.76
N PRO A 219 -6.13 14.14 -8.03
CA PRO A 219 -6.56 15.12 -7.02
C PRO A 219 -7.49 14.55 -5.94
N THR A 220 -8.07 13.39 -6.16
CA THR A 220 -8.94 12.69 -5.19
C THR A 220 -8.17 11.73 -4.29
N TYR A 221 -6.87 11.48 -4.58
CA TYR A 221 -6.04 10.53 -3.83
C TYR A 221 -5.42 11.18 -2.59
N ALA A 222 -5.18 10.35 -1.59
CA ALA A 222 -4.27 10.67 -0.49
C ALA A 222 -2.83 10.43 -0.97
N CYS A 223 -1.97 11.45 -0.89
CA CYS A 223 -0.55 11.33 -1.22
C CYS A 223 0.25 11.34 0.08
N ILE A 224 0.93 10.23 0.39
CA ILE A 224 1.63 10.01 1.66
C ILE A 224 3.13 9.93 1.40
N GLY A 225 3.89 10.83 2.02
CA GLY A 225 5.34 10.79 2.06
C GLY A 225 5.82 10.16 3.36
N ILE A 226 6.55 9.05 3.29
CA ILE A 226 7.11 8.36 4.45
C ILE A 226 8.62 8.55 4.45
N ASP A 227 9.18 9.07 5.54
CA ASP A 227 10.61 9.29 5.63
C ASP A 227 11.38 8.03 6.02
N GLU A 228 12.71 8.10 6.00
CA GLU A 228 13.59 7.00 6.38
C GLU A 228 13.39 6.61 7.85
N ALA A 229 13.73 5.37 8.21
CA ALA A 229 13.57 4.76 9.53
C ALA A 229 12.14 4.89 10.12
N THR A 230 11.15 5.11 9.26
CA THR A 230 9.75 5.36 9.64
C THR A 230 8.82 4.51 8.80
N ALA A 231 7.71 4.07 9.39
CA ALA A 231 6.70 3.26 8.71
C ALA A 231 5.28 3.70 9.05
N ILE A 232 4.36 3.31 8.18
CA ILE A 232 2.93 3.30 8.46
C ILE A 232 2.41 1.87 8.54
N ILE A 233 1.50 1.64 9.48
CA ILE A 233 0.72 0.40 9.60
C ILE A 233 -0.68 0.71 9.08
N VAL A 234 -1.14 -0.02 8.05
CA VAL A 234 -2.46 0.17 7.46
C VAL A 234 -3.36 -1.01 7.83
N GLU A 235 -4.48 -0.70 8.45
CA GLU A 235 -5.54 -1.65 8.85
C GLU A 235 -6.88 -1.12 8.33
N GLY A 236 -7.32 -1.59 7.18
CA GLY A 236 -8.44 -0.97 6.47
C GLY A 236 -8.13 0.49 6.13
N ASN A 237 -8.96 1.42 6.57
CA ASN A 237 -8.76 2.86 6.37
C ASN A 237 -7.93 3.55 7.47
N LYS A 238 -7.59 2.84 8.55
CA LYS A 238 -6.81 3.36 9.67
C LYS A 238 -5.32 3.25 9.37
N ILE A 239 -4.59 4.32 9.58
CA ILE A 239 -3.13 4.38 9.50
C ILE A 239 -2.56 4.74 10.86
N THR A 240 -1.58 3.97 11.33
CA THR A 240 -0.80 4.25 12.53
C THR A 240 0.64 4.48 12.13
N VAL A 241 1.25 5.56 12.61
CA VAL A 241 2.67 5.89 12.35
C VAL A 241 3.57 5.23 13.38
N THR A 242 4.74 4.75 12.96
CA THR A 242 5.78 4.20 13.84
C THR A 242 7.16 4.45 13.25
N GLY A 243 8.18 4.59 14.09
CA GLY A 243 9.57 4.83 13.66
C GLY A 243 10.14 6.12 14.23
N GLU A 244 11.19 6.63 13.61
CA GLU A 244 12.08 7.66 14.16
C GLU A 244 11.87 9.06 13.55
N SER A 245 11.28 9.14 12.35
CA SER A 245 11.04 10.39 11.63
C SER A 245 9.54 10.64 11.45
N GLN A 246 9.14 11.21 10.34
CA GLN A 246 7.81 11.76 10.10
C GLN A 246 7.13 11.16 8.87
N VAL A 247 5.81 11.25 8.88
CA VAL A 247 4.93 10.94 7.75
C VAL A 247 4.18 12.22 7.37
N LEU A 248 4.14 12.51 6.09
CA LEU A 248 3.41 13.66 5.54
C LEU A 248 2.21 13.16 4.74
N LEU A 249 1.09 13.87 4.88
CA LEU A 249 -0.12 13.62 4.11
C LEU A 249 -0.50 14.89 3.35
N MET A 250 -0.63 14.77 2.03
CA MET A 250 -1.20 15.80 1.15
C MET A 250 -2.47 15.27 0.50
N GLN A 251 -3.57 16.02 0.59
CA GLN A 251 -4.86 15.65 0.00
C GLN A 251 -5.77 16.87 -0.20
N LYS A 252 -6.87 16.66 -0.91
CA LYS A 252 -7.94 17.65 -1.08
C LYS A 252 -7.44 19.01 -1.60
N PRO A 253 -6.80 19.07 -2.78
CA PRO A 253 -6.43 20.33 -3.39
C PRO A 253 -7.68 21.15 -3.75
N VAL A 254 -7.65 22.47 -3.49
CA VAL A 254 -8.74 23.39 -3.78
C VAL A 254 -8.36 24.27 -4.96
N ASP A 255 -9.31 24.46 -5.89
CA ASP A 255 -9.12 25.26 -7.11
C ASP A 255 -7.86 24.83 -7.92
N LEU A 256 -7.62 23.50 -7.98
CA LEU A 256 -6.52 22.95 -8.74
C LEU A 256 -6.73 23.20 -10.24
N LYS A 257 -5.74 23.82 -10.88
CA LYS A 257 -5.68 24.08 -12.31
C LYS A 257 -4.29 23.79 -12.82
N ILE A 258 -4.21 23.40 -14.08
CA ILE A 258 -2.94 23.23 -14.81
C ILE A 258 -2.87 24.32 -15.87
N THR A 259 -1.76 25.07 -15.90
CA THR A 259 -1.54 26.11 -16.92
C THR A 259 -1.19 25.49 -18.28
N VAL A 260 -1.15 26.32 -19.32
CA VAL A 260 -0.72 25.89 -20.67
C VAL A 260 0.71 25.34 -20.67
N GLU A 261 1.58 25.87 -19.80
CA GLU A 261 2.96 25.42 -19.61
C GLU A 261 3.06 24.21 -18.67
N ASN A 262 1.94 23.54 -18.33
CA ASN A 262 1.85 22.43 -17.39
C ASN A 262 2.26 22.77 -15.94
N LEU A 263 2.25 24.04 -15.53
CA LEU A 263 2.49 24.42 -14.15
C LEU A 263 1.26 24.14 -13.29
N ILE A 264 1.50 23.66 -12.07
CA ILE A 264 0.46 23.42 -11.08
C ILE A 264 0.08 24.74 -10.41
N LYS A 265 -1.23 25.04 -10.37
CA LYS A 265 -1.81 26.15 -9.64
C LYS A 265 -2.95 25.61 -8.76
N MET A 266 -2.90 25.90 -7.47
CA MET A 266 -3.97 25.59 -6.53
C MET A 266 -4.06 26.69 -5.47
N LYS A 267 -5.27 26.90 -4.91
CA LYS A 267 -5.49 27.88 -3.86
C LYS A 267 -5.00 27.38 -2.51
N SER A 268 -5.26 26.11 -2.20
CA SER A 268 -4.84 25.46 -0.98
C SER A 268 -4.79 23.95 -1.15
N ILE A 269 -4.16 23.28 -0.19
CA ILE A 269 -4.08 21.83 -0.06
C ILE A 269 -4.15 21.49 1.42
N GLN A 270 -4.83 20.43 1.80
CA GLN A 270 -4.71 19.89 3.15
C GLN A 270 -3.36 19.21 3.29
N PHE A 271 -2.51 19.75 4.17
CA PHE A 271 -1.19 19.24 4.50
C PHE A 271 -1.15 18.90 5.98
N SER A 272 -0.72 17.69 6.32
CA SER A 272 -0.59 17.20 7.69
C SER A 272 0.74 16.48 7.87
N MET A 273 1.30 16.55 9.08
CA MET A 273 2.53 15.87 9.47
C MET A 273 2.25 15.04 10.72
N PHE A 274 2.80 13.84 10.75
CA PHE A 274 2.59 12.87 11.81
C PHE A 274 3.92 12.27 12.27
N THR A 275 3.95 11.86 13.54
CA THR A 275 5.09 11.20 14.19
C THR A 275 4.69 9.85 14.76
N SER A 276 5.63 9.12 15.30
CA SER A 276 5.38 7.81 15.90
C SER A 276 4.27 7.86 16.97
N GLY A 277 3.29 6.98 16.88
CA GLY A 277 2.12 6.90 17.74
C GLY A 277 0.88 7.60 17.19
N ASP A 278 1.02 8.52 16.25
CA ASP A 278 -0.11 9.21 15.65
C ASP A 278 -0.97 8.27 14.79
N ILE A 279 -2.26 8.57 14.73
CA ILE A 279 -3.26 7.84 13.96
C ILE A 279 -4.01 8.81 13.06
N PHE A 280 -4.18 8.43 11.80
CA PHE A 280 -5.05 9.13 10.87
C PHE A 280 -5.80 8.15 9.96
N TYR A 281 -6.76 8.65 9.19
CA TYR A 281 -7.62 7.84 8.34
C TYR A 281 -7.56 8.31 6.89
N ILE A 282 -7.62 7.37 5.96
CA ILE A 282 -7.69 7.61 4.52
C ILE A 282 -8.96 6.99 3.96
N ASN A 283 -9.41 7.49 2.79
CA ASN A 283 -10.52 6.88 2.06
C ASN A 283 -9.95 5.87 1.08
N GLN A 284 -10.10 4.57 1.36
CA GLN A 284 -9.86 3.53 0.37
C GLN A 284 -11.15 3.26 -0.41
N ALA A 285 -11.04 3.04 -1.74
CA ALA A 285 -12.15 2.49 -2.50
C ALA A 285 -12.32 1.02 -2.09
N HIS A 286 -13.52 0.65 -1.75
CA HIS A 286 -13.91 -0.72 -1.42
C HIS A 286 -14.35 -1.46 -2.69
#